data_4dcc574545c4605c1d53ba6bffda431d
#
_entry.id   4dcc574545c4605c1d53ba6bffda431d
#
_cell.length_a   1.000
_cell.length_b   1.000
_cell.length_c   1.000
_cell.angle_alpha   90.00
_cell.angle_beta   90.00
_cell.angle_gamma   90.00
#
_symmetry.space_group_name_H-M   'P 1'
#
loop_
_entity.id
_entity.type
_entity.pdbx_description
1 polymer ?
#
loop_
_entity_poly.entity_id
_entity_poly.type
_entity_poly.pdbx_seq_one_letter_code
_entity_poly.pdbx_strand_id
1 'polypeptide(L)'
;MPLFADRLRSRWGMHLAAVLWAAVWALCCIPAESGPLRAAAEVCGVSGGVVLFWLLWAAMAAAVEALHRASRSRSPWPRGGELLLCAEALGFFLLLWWVKGTRCSADFLGSLEQARSGAYNTIQPLSYTLLIGALDKLGPNSAANMAAQAGLFVTAAGVTGRWCRREGLPLLCGAGVVALLLPLCQWAIAVLVKDALYTCCFVIMTVGLCSLYRRDDAFSRTTLYGGMAGLVLLRPDALLIAAVTGLGVLTVARRRRSGVPAVALGISGVLFLGVAAHVLLPLALGARDDACGTRLAMPAEMLCEVVVHDADLPPQERERICRLIMPEPVLRRHHDSAPEWIGERYLWRGFDSAADLRQHSFVFHLAGRDREVLALCAELLPAHAGTALRPLIAHTRLLRDPSYTPALALGVLLFLAGLLLLRRLPLRAFLPFLPLLANIVIVTCVATTYEYRYALPLCAAAPLLLCYAGAVFMTPEAGEGQNRGRG
;
A
#
# COMPACT_ATOMS: atom_id res chain seq x y z
N MET A 1 -3.76 35.23 -8.74
CA MET A 1 -3.75 33.98 -7.97
C MET A 1 -4.23 34.11 -6.50
N PRO A 2 -4.55 35.26 -5.96
CA PRO A 2 -5.31 35.32 -4.71
C PRO A 2 -6.67 34.59 -4.79
N LEU A 3 -7.27 34.52 -5.98
CA LEU A 3 -8.52 33.83 -6.26
C LEU A 3 -8.57 32.32 -5.86
N PHE A 4 -7.42 31.65 -5.69
CA PHE A 4 -7.40 30.24 -5.30
C PHE A 4 -7.59 30.06 -3.78
N ALA A 5 -6.87 30.81 -2.98
CA ALA A 5 -7.01 30.78 -1.53
C ALA A 5 -8.41 31.24 -1.10
N ASP A 6 -8.97 32.26 -1.78
CA ASP A 6 -10.31 32.78 -1.48
C ASP A 6 -11.43 31.83 -1.90
N ARG A 7 -11.30 31.09 -3.04
CA ARG A 7 -12.25 30.05 -3.42
C ARG A 7 -12.18 28.82 -2.53
N LEU A 8 -11.02 28.51 -1.95
CA LEU A 8 -10.87 27.43 -0.99
C LEU A 8 -11.47 27.81 0.38
N ARG A 9 -11.33 29.07 0.82
CA ARG A 9 -11.91 29.55 2.07
C ARG A 9 -13.44 29.63 2.07
N SER A 10 -14.07 29.78 0.91
CA SER A 10 -15.51 29.98 0.80
C SER A 10 -16.36 28.74 0.70
N ARG A 11 -15.79 27.52 0.77
CA ARG A 11 -16.56 26.29 0.55
C ARG A 11 -16.82 25.52 1.83
N TRP A 12 -18.05 25.55 2.29
CA TRP A 12 -18.59 24.75 3.41
C TRP A 12 -18.21 23.26 3.37
N GLY A 13 -18.10 22.65 2.18
CA GLY A 13 -17.67 21.26 2.01
C GLY A 13 -16.27 20.96 2.53
N MET A 14 -15.35 21.94 2.50
CA MET A 14 -14.01 21.77 3.03
C MET A 14 -13.98 21.86 4.57
N HIS A 15 -14.77 22.76 5.13
CA HIS A 15 -14.92 22.83 6.58
C HIS A 15 -15.57 21.54 7.11
N LEU A 16 -16.58 21.03 6.40
CA LEU A 16 -17.20 19.75 6.74
C LEU A 16 -16.19 18.59 6.64
N ALA A 17 -15.38 18.54 5.58
CA ALA A 17 -14.33 17.53 5.44
C ALA A 17 -13.28 17.62 6.56
N ALA A 18 -12.87 18.84 6.95
CA ALA A 18 -11.96 19.06 8.06
C ALA A 18 -12.56 18.60 9.40
N VAL A 19 -13.83 18.89 9.65
CA VAL A 19 -14.53 18.46 10.86
C VAL A 19 -14.70 16.95 10.89
N LEU A 20 -15.12 16.34 9.77
CA LEU A 20 -15.26 14.89 9.67
C LEU A 20 -13.90 14.18 9.86
N TRP A 21 -12.83 14.69 9.24
CA TRP A 21 -11.49 14.14 9.42
C TRP A 21 -11.02 14.27 10.88
N ALA A 22 -11.22 15.43 11.51
CA ALA A 22 -10.87 15.67 12.89
C ALA A 22 -11.71 14.82 13.86
N ALA A 23 -13.00 14.62 13.57
CA ALA A 23 -13.88 13.76 14.38
C ALA A 23 -13.44 12.28 14.28
N VAL A 24 -13.16 11.80 13.06
CA VAL A 24 -12.61 10.44 12.87
C VAL A 24 -11.30 10.28 13.60
N TRP A 25 -10.41 11.27 13.51
CA TRP A 25 -9.13 11.25 14.20
C TRP A 25 -9.29 11.24 15.73
N ALA A 26 -10.13 12.11 16.29
CA ALA A 26 -10.42 12.16 17.72
C ALA A 26 -10.99 10.82 18.23
N LEU A 27 -11.98 10.26 17.54
CA LEU A 27 -12.56 8.95 17.89
C LEU A 27 -11.54 7.82 17.85
N CYS A 28 -10.49 7.96 17.04
CA CYS A 28 -9.45 6.94 16.87
C CYS A 28 -8.31 7.04 17.87
N CYS A 29 -8.03 8.22 18.40
CA CYS A 29 -6.88 8.48 19.26
C CYS A 29 -7.23 8.51 20.75
N ILE A 30 -8.52 8.51 21.13
CA ILE A 30 -8.95 8.63 22.52
C ILE A 30 -9.17 7.24 23.12
N PRO A 31 -8.56 6.94 24.29
CA PRO A 31 -8.78 5.65 24.99
C PRO A 31 -10.25 5.41 25.32
N ALA A 32 -10.65 4.14 25.37
CA ALA A 32 -12.04 3.70 25.56
C ALA A 32 -12.64 3.95 26.97
N GLU A 33 -11.96 4.71 27.81
CA GLU A 33 -12.45 5.01 29.17
C GLU A 33 -13.61 6.03 29.15
N SER A 34 -14.65 5.73 29.90
CA SER A 34 -15.87 6.56 30.00
C SER A 34 -15.77 7.60 31.12
N GLY A 35 -16.06 8.87 30.84
CA GLY A 35 -16.13 9.93 31.86
C GLY A 35 -16.11 11.36 31.28
N PRO A 36 -16.30 12.40 32.11
CA PRO A 36 -16.30 13.79 31.67
C PRO A 36 -14.96 14.27 31.10
N LEU A 37 -13.85 13.66 31.52
CA LEU A 37 -12.53 13.87 30.92
C LEU A 37 -12.46 13.40 29.46
N ARG A 38 -13.22 12.37 29.11
CA ARG A 38 -13.33 11.89 27.74
C ARG A 38 -14.00 12.92 26.84
N ALA A 39 -15.12 13.50 27.27
CA ALA A 39 -15.80 14.54 26.48
C ALA A 39 -14.90 15.75 26.25
N ALA A 40 -14.13 16.20 27.26
CA ALA A 40 -13.15 17.27 27.12
C ALA A 40 -12.03 16.89 26.15
N ALA A 41 -11.48 15.67 26.26
CA ALA A 41 -10.45 15.15 25.36
C ALA A 41 -10.95 15.04 23.91
N GLU A 42 -12.19 14.59 23.71
CA GLU A 42 -12.83 14.53 22.38
C GLU A 42 -12.95 15.91 21.76
N VAL A 43 -13.43 16.91 22.50
CA VAL A 43 -13.53 18.30 22.02
C VAL A 43 -12.15 18.89 21.69
N CYS A 44 -11.16 18.69 22.57
CA CYS A 44 -9.78 19.13 22.30
C CYS A 44 -9.17 18.40 21.11
N GLY A 45 -9.42 17.11 21.00
CA GLY A 45 -8.93 16.28 19.89
C GLY A 45 -9.54 16.72 18.54
N VAL A 46 -10.85 16.96 18.50
CA VAL A 46 -11.53 17.48 17.29
C VAL A 46 -11.00 18.86 16.92
N SER A 47 -10.90 19.77 17.89
CA SER A 47 -10.41 21.12 17.65
C SER A 47 -8.96 21.13 17.16
N GLY A 48 -8.08 20.35 17.82
CA GLY A 48 -6.69 20.18 17.42
C GLY A 48 -6.57 19.54 16.02
N GLY A 49 -7.40 18.55 15.73
CA GLY A 49 -7.46 17.91 14.42
C GLY A 49 -7.89 18.85 13.31
N VAL A 50 -8.86 19.74 13.56
CA VAL A 50 -9.27 20.80 12.59
C VAL A 50 -8.11 21.76 12.33
N VAL A 51 -7.43 22.23 13.38
CA VAL A 51 -6.27 23.13 13.23
C VAL A 51 -5.15 22.43 12.45
N LEU A 52 -4.82 21.18 12.79
CA LEU A 52 -3.80 20.41 12.08
C LEU A 52 -4.17 20.20 10.61
N PHE A 53 -5.43 19.89 10.31
CA PHE A 53 -5.90 19.77 8.94
C PHE A 53 -5.66 21.07 8.15
N TRP A 54 -5.98 22.23 8.71
CA TRP A 54 -5.78 23.50 8.04
C TRP A 54 -4.32 23.88 7.88
N LEU A 55 -3.47 23.56 8.87
CA LEU A 55 -2.02 23.76 8.76
C LEU A 55 -1.40 22.88 7.66
N LEU A 56 -1.77 21.60 7.62
CA LEU A 56 -1.35 20.69 6.56
C LEU A 56 -1.86 21.15 5.19
N TRP A 57 -3.12 21.59 5.12
CA TRP A 57 -3.68 22.15 3.90
C TRP A 57 -2.92 23.38 3.42
N ALA A 58 -2.63 24.32 4.31
CA ALA A 58 -1.87 25.53 3.98
C ALA A 58 -0.44 25.19 3.53
N ALA A 59 0.24 24.29 4.24
CA ALA A 59 1.58 23.84 3.88
C ALA A 59 1.61 23.15 2.51
N MET A 60 0.64 22.27 2.23
CA MET A 60 0.52 21.57 0.96
C MET A 60 0.18 22.52 -0.20
N ALA A 61 -0.74 23.47 0.02
CA ALA A 61 -1.06 24.49 -0.97
C ALA A 61 0.16 25.37 -1.28
N ALA A 62 0.94 25.76 -0.26
CA ALA A 62 2.19 26.49 -0.41
C ALA A 62 3.25 25.66 -1.16
N ALA A 63 3.38 24.36 -0.86
CA ALA A 63 4.29 23.47 -1.56
C ALA A 63 3.92 23.32 -3.04
N VAL A 64 2.65 23.10 -3.36
CA VAL A 64 2.16 23.01 -4.75
C VAL A 64 2.41 24.33 -5.49
N GLU A 65 2.18 25.48 -4.83
CA GLU A 65 2.45 26.79 -5.43
C GLU A 65 3.94 27.06 -5.60
N ALA A 66 4.80 26.66 -4.66
CA ALA A 66 6.25 26.71 -4.80
C ALA A 66 6.76 25.86 -5.95
N LEU A 67 6.24 24.63 -6.07
CA LEU A 67 6.51 23.74 -7.19
C LEU A 67 6.06 24.35 -8.53
N HIS A 68 4.89 24.98 -8.54
CA HIS A 68 4.40 25.70 -9.72
C HIS A 68 5.31 26.87 -10.09
N ARG A 69 5.75 27.69 -9.15
CA ARG A 69 6.69 28.80 -9.40
C ARG A 69 8.04 28.29 -9.90
N ALA A 70 8.58 27.27 -9.27
CA ALA A 70 9.86 26.67 -9.63
C ALA A 70 9.85 26.08 -11.05
N SER A 71 8.73 25.48 -11.49
CA SER A 71 8.64 24.94 -12.85
C SER A 71 8.50 26.02 -13.92
N ARG A 72 7.96 27.20 -13.58
CA ARG A 72 7.91 28.32 -14.53
C ARG A 72 9.30 28.86 -14.89
N SER A 73 10.26 28.73 -14.00
CA SER A 73 11.63 29.16 -14.23
C SER A 73 12.37 28.31 -15.26
N ARG A 74 11.78 27.17 -15.69
CA ARG A 74 12.31 26.22 -16.68
C ARG A 74 13.83 26.07 -16.59
N SER A 75 14.34 25.85 -15.38
CA SER A 75 15.76 25.55 -15.23
C SER A 75 16.03 24.26 -16.01
N PRO A 76 16.86 24.32 -17.09
CA PRO A 76 17.14 23.11 -17.85
C PRO A 76 17.83 22.11 -16.93
N TRP A 77 17.41 20.84 -16.99
CA TRP A 77 18.10 19.78 -16.30
C TRP A 77 19.56 19.74 -16.81
N PRO A 78 20.53 19.67 -15.90
CA PRO A 78 21.91 19.50 -16.32
C PRO A 78 22.04 18.18 -17.11
N ARG A 79 22.98 18.12 -18.06
CA ARG A 79 23.31 16.88 -18.73
C ARG A 79 23.66 15.82 -17.70
N GLY A 80 22.96 14.69 -17.72
CA GLY A 80 23.15 13.64 -16.71
C GLY A 80 22.36 13.83 -15.40
N GLY A 81 21.43 14.77 -15.31
CA GLY A 81 20.62 14.97 -14.09
C GLY A 81 19.87 13.72 -13.62
N GLU A 82 19.46 12.83 -14.52
CA GLU A 82 18.90 11.51 -14.17
C GLU A 82 19.93 10.60 -13.50
N LEU A 83 21.19 10.66 -13.96
CA LEU A 83 22.30 9.90 -13.36
C LEU A 83 22.65 10.42 -11.96
N LEU A 84 22.49 11.73 -11.70
CA LEU A 84 22.65 12.28 -10.36
C LEU A 84 21.63 11.70 -9.39
N LEU A 85 20.37 11.55 -9.80
CA LEU A 85 19.34 10.92 -8.97
C LEU A 85 19.62 9.44 -8.73
N CYS A 86 20.13 8.74 -9.75
CA CYS A 86 20.56 7.35 -9.58
C CYS A 86 21.74 7.25 -8.61
N ALA A 87 22.70 8.17 -8.69
CA ALA A 87 23.84 8.24 -7.78
C ALA A 87 23.41 8.60 -6.35
N GLU A 88 22.48 9.53 -6.19
CA GLU A 88 21.86 9.87 -4.90
C GLU A 88 21.20 8.63 -4.27
N ALA A 89 20.35 7.94 -5.04
CA ALA A 89 19.67 6.73 -4.58
C ALA A 89 20.66 5.63 -4.17
N LEU A 90 21.68 5.39 -5.00
CA LEU A 90 22.73 4.41 -4.70
C LEU A 90 23.54 4.83 -3.46
N GLY A 91 23.93 6.08 -3.37
CA GLY A 91 24.69 6.62 -2.24
C GLY A 91 23.95 6.46 -0.92
N PHE A 92 22.68 6.78 -0.91
CA PHE A 92 21.83 6.56 0.26
C PHE A 92 21.66 5.07 0.60
N PHE A 93 21.45 4.22 -0.42
CA PHE A 93 21.34 2.79 -0.18
C PHE A 93 22.61 2.23 0.45
N LEU A 94 23.78 2.59 -0.10
CA LEU A 94 25.08 2.16 0.41
C LEU A 94 25.35 2.70 1.82
N LEU A 95 24.98 3.96 2.09
CA LEU A 95 25.09 4.54 3.43
C LEU A 95 24.25 3.77 4.45
N LEU A 96 22.99 3.49 4.13
CA LEU A 96 22.10 2.71 5.00
C LEU A 96 22.60 1.28 5.20
N TRP A 97 23.09 0.67 4.14
CA TRP A 97 23.70 -0.67 4.22
C TRP A 97 24.96 -0.68 5.09
N TRP A 98 25.82 0.32 4.94
CA TRP A 98 27.00 0.47 5.75
C TRP A 98 26.67 0.66 7.24
N VAL A 99 25.68 1.49 7.56
CA VAL A 99 25.27 1.78 8.95
C VAL A 99 24.54 0.60 9.59
N LYS A 100 23.65 -0.07 8.86
CA LYS A 100 22.81 -1.14 9.40
C LYS A 100 23.32 -2.55 9.16
N GLY A 101 24.28 -2.74 8.26
CA GLY A 101 24.75 -4.03 7.77
C GLY A 101 23.68 -4.76 6.94
N THR A 102 24.00 -5.97 6.50
CA THR A 102 23.03 -6.85 5.84
C THR A 102 22.08 -7.43 6.88
N ARG A 103 20.82 -7.06 6.81
CA ARG A 103 19.76 -7.63 7.63
C ARG A 103 18.83 -8.47 6.75
N CYS A 104 18.44 -9.61 7.27
CA CYS A 104 17.50 -10.51 6.58
C CYS A 104 16.21 -10.60 7.40
N SER A 105 15.07 -10.46 6.74
CA SER A 105 13.79 -10.75 7.39
C SER A 105 13.58 -12.26 7.54
N ALA A 106 12.72 -12.66 8.46
CA ALA A 106 12.32 -14.07 8.59
C ALA A 106 11.72 -14.62 7.28
N ASP A 107 10.94 -13.78 6.58
CA ASP A 107 10.37 -14.10 5.27
C ASP A 107 11.45 -14.41 4.22
N PHE A 108 12.53 -13.61 4.19
CA PHE A 108 13.66 -13.84 3.29
C PHE A 108 14.39 -15.13 3.62
N LEU A 109 14.70 -15.37 4.90
CA LEU A 109 15.41 -16.57 5.34
C LEU A 109 14.61 -17.84 5.06
N GLY A 110 13.31 -17.83 5.36
CA GLY A 110 12.42 -18.95 5.06
C GLY A 110 12.31 -19.25 3.56
N SER A 111 12.24 -18.20 2.72
CA SER A 111 12.25 -18.36 1.27
C SER A 111 13.59 -18.91 0.75
N LEU A 112 14.71 -18.45 1.32
CA LEU A 112 16.03 -18.91 0.94
C LEU A 112 16.24 -20.39 1.31
N GLU A 113 15.75 -20.81 2.47
CA GLU A 113 15.76 -22.20 2.89
C GLU A 113 14.93 -23.08 1.96
N GLN A 114 13.72 -22.66 1.57
CA GLN A 114 12.91 -23.35 0.58
C GLN A 114 13.65 -23.50 -0.76
N ALA A 115 14.29 -22.40 -1.22
CA ALA A 115 15.03 -22.42 -2.49
C ALA A 115 16.24 -23.38 -2.46
N ARG A 116 16.90 -23.52 -1.30
CA ARG A 116 18.05 -24.42 -1.11
C ARG A 116 17.66 -25.86 -0.93
N SER A 117 16.57 -26.12 -0.19
CA SER A 117 16.08 -27.48 0.09
C SER A 117 15.23 -28.07 -1.03
N GLY A 118 14.63 -27.23 -1.88
CA GLY A 118 13.63 -27.66 -2.87
C GLY A 118 12.27 -28.04 -2.25
N ALA A 119 12.09 -27.88 -0.95
CA ALA A 119 10.83 -28.15 -0.26
C ALA A 119 9.96 -26.88 -0.26
N TYR A 120 9.18 -26.70 -1.31
CA TYR A 120 8.39 -25.49 -1.53
C TYR A 120 7.05 -25.51 -0.79
N ASN A 121 6.64 -24.32 -0.30
CA ASN A 121 5.28 -24.06 0.19
C ASN A 121 4.79 -22.69 -0.29
N THR A 122 3.50 -22.39 -0.07
CA THR A 122 2.86 -21.17 -0.59
C THR A 122 2.80 -20.01 0.42
N ILE A 123 3.41 -20.13 1.60
CA ILE A 123 3.43 -19.03 2.60
C ILE A 123 4.10 -17.79 2.00
N GLN A 124 5.20 -18.01 1.28
CA GLN A 124 5.85 -16.94 0.51
C GLN A 124 5.63 -17.15 -1.00
N PRO A 125 5.56 -16.08 -1.80
CA PRO A 125 5.42 -16.19 -3.25
C PRO A 125 6.59 -16.99 -3.86
N LEU A 126 6.29 -18.06 -4.59
CA LEU A 126 7.35 -18.92 -5.18
C LEU A 126 8.21 -18.20 -6.22
N SER A 127 7.64 -17.25 -6.95
CA SER A 127 8.40 -16.40 -7.86
C SER A 127 9.49 -15.59 -7.13
N TYR A 128 9.18 -15.07 -5.94
CA TYR A 128 10.17 -14.44 -5.06
C TYR A 128 11.19 -15.45 -4.52
N THR A 129 10.74 -16.61 -4.04
CA THR A 129 11.58 -17.69 -3.54
C THR A 129 12.60 -18.16 -4.59
N LEU A 130 12.15 -18.37 -5.83
CA LEU A 130 13.04 -18.76 -6.94
C LEU A 130 14.01 -17.64 -7.33
N LEU A 131 13.56 -16.39 -7.32
CA LEU A 131 14.42 -15.23 -7.59
C LEU A 131 15.57 -15.14 -6.60
N ILE A 132 15.28 -15.16 -5.29
CA ILE A 132 16.32 -15.08 -4.27
C ILE A 132 17.25 -16.28 -4.27
N GLY A 133 16.73 -17.47 -4.54
CA GLY A 133 17.54 -18.68 -4.67
C GLY A 133 18.47 -18.64 -5.89
N ALA A 134 18.02 -18.08 -7.02
CA ALA A 134 18.87 -17.88 -8.19
C ALA A 134 19.97 -16.84 -7.90
N LEU A 135 19.63 -15.74 -7.23
CA LEU A 135 20.59 -14.71 -6.84
C LEU A 135 21.59 -15.20 -5.78
N ASP A 136 21.17 -16.07 -4.86
CA ASP A 136 22.05 -16.65 -3.83
C ASP A 136 23.20 -17.49 -4.44
N LYS A 137 22.98 -18.08 -5.62
CA LYS A 137 24.02 -18.81 -6.37
C LYS A 137 25.05 -17.89 -7.03
N LEU A 138 24.77 -16.58 -7.16
CA LEU A 138 25.65 -15.63 -7.82
C LEU A 138 26.66 -14.95 -6.86
N GLY A 139 26.48 -15.09 -5.54
CA GLY A 139 27.41 -14.48 -4.59
C GLY A 139 27.16 -14.89 -3.13
N PRO A 140 28.19 -14.80 -2.30
CA PRO A 140 28.12 -15.20 -0.90
C PRO A 140 27.27 -14.22 -0.08
N ASN A 141 26.79 -14.68 1.08
CA ASN A 141 26.16 -13.84 2.12
C ASN A 141 25.02 -12.94 1.60
N SER A 142 24.24 -13.42 0.63
CA SER A 142 23.12 -12.68 0.03
C SER A 142 23.51 -11.35 -0.65
N ALA A 143 24.79 -11.18 -1.00
CA ALA A 143 25.27 -9.95 -1.64
C ALA A 143 24.56 -9.66 -2.98
N ALA A 144 24.33 -10.69 -3.81
CA ALA A 144 23.61 -10.54 -5.06
C ALA A 144 22.15 -10.14 -4.85
N ASN A 145 21.49 -10.65 -3.79
CA ASN A 145 20.15 -10.23 -3.42
C ASN A 145 20.11 -8.76 -3.01
N MET A 146 21.10 -8.31 -2.22
CA MET A 146 21.22 -6.91 -1.83
C MET A 146 21.50 -6.01 -3.04
N ALA A 147 22.37 -6.43 -3.96
CA ALA A 147 22.66 -5.71 -5.19
C ALA A 147 21.41 -5.60 -6.11
N ALA A 148 20.61 -6.67 -6.20
CA ALA A 148 19.34 -6.64 -6.95
C ALA A 148 18.32 -5.67 -6.34
N GLN A 149 18.21 -5.65 -5.00
CA GLN A 149 17.34 -4.69 -4.30
C GLN A 149 17.82 -3.25 -4.51
N ALA A 150 19.13 -2.98 -4.41
CA ALA A 150 19.73 -1.68 -4.71
C ALA A 150 19.47 -1.27 -6.16
N GLY A 151 19.68 -2.19 -7.12
CA GLY A 151 19.43 -1.97 -8.54
C GLY A 151 17.99 -1.58 -8.85
N LEU A 152 17.02 -2.23 -8.21
CA LEU A 152 15.61 -1.89 -8.40
C LEU A 152 15.27 -0.53 -7.78
N PHE A 153 15.86 -0.20 -6.63
CA PHE A 153 15.70 1.13 -6.01
C PHE A 153 16.28 2.24 -6.89
N VAL A 154 17.48 2.05 -7.42
CA VAL A 154 18.12 2.98 -8.38
C VAL A 154 17.27 3.11 -9.65
N THR A 155 16.68 2.01 -10.13
CA THR A 155 15.76 2.02 -11.28
C THR A 155 14.52 2.87 -10.99
N ALA A 156 13.90 2.71 -9.81
CA ALA A 156 12.76 3.53 -9.42
C ALA A 156 13.12 5.03 -9.36
N ALA A 157 14.30 5.38 -8.84
CA ALA A 157 14.81 6.75 -8.83
C ALA A 157 15.06 7.30 -10.24
N GLY A 158 15.68 6.52 -11.12
CA GLY A 158 15.96 6.90 -12.52
C GLY A 158 14.68 7.11 -13.32
N VAL A 159 13.70 6.22 -13.17
CA VAL A 159 12.38 6.33 -13.81
C VAL A 159 11.65 7.58 -13.32
N THR A 160 11.69 7.86 -12.01
CA THR A 160 11.11 9.07 -11.41
C THR A 160 11.78 10.33 -11.96
N GLY A 161 13.11 10.34 -12.00
CA GLY A 161 13.88 11.46 -12.57
C GLY A 161 13.54 11.73 -14.03
N ARG A 162 13.50 10.67 -14.86
CA ARG A 162 13.11 10.80 -16.26
C ARG A 162 11.69 11.35 -16.42
N TRP A 163 10.77 10.92 -15.59
CA TRP A 163 9.40 11.47 -15.58
C TRP A 163 9.40 12.94 -15.17
N CYS A 164 10.07 13.32 -14.08
CA CYS A 164 10.18 14.71 -13.62
C CYS A 164 10.73 15.63 -14.74
N ARG A 165 11.81 15.19 -15.42
CA ARG A 165 12.38 15.92 -16.55
C ARG A 165 11.39 16.08 -17.70
N ARG A 166 10.65 15.03 -18.04
CA ARG A 166 9.65 15.05 -19.12
C ARG A 166 8.48 15.97 -18.81
N GLU A 167 8.12 16.11 -17.53
CA GLU A 167 7.06 17.00 -17.05
C GLU A 167 7.56 18.44 -16.85
N GLY A 168 8.85 18.72 -17.05
CA GLY A 168 9.44 20.04 -16.84
C GLY A 168 9.56 20.42 -15.36
N LEU A 169 9.51 19.44 -14.46
CA LEU A 169 9.72 19.66 -13.03
C LEU A 169 11.21 19.91 -12.74
N PRO A 170 11.56 20.76 -11.77
CA PRO A 170 12.96 20.97 -11.38
C PRO A 170 13.64 19.68 -10.93
N LEU A 171 14.97 19.58 -11.11
CA LEU A 171 15.78 18.46 -10.62
C LEU A 171 15.56 18.25 -9.11
N LEU A 172 15.43 19.33 -8.35
CA LEU A 172 15.17 19.28 -6.90
C LEU A 172 13.89 18.51 -6.54
N CYS A 173 12.88 18.49 -7.41
CA CYS A 173 11.68 17.68 -7.18
C CYS A 173 12.01 16.19 -7.24
N GLY A 174 12.80 15.76 -8.22
CA GLY A 174 13.26 14.38 -8.32
C GLY A 174 14.12 13.98 -7.12
N ALA A 175 15.11 14.83 -6.77
CA ALA A 175 15.95 14.62 -5.59
C ALA A 175 15.12 14.56 -4.30
N GLY A 176 14.17 15.47 -4.14
CA GLY A 176 13.25 15.45 -3.00
C GLY A 176 12.40 14.17 -2.90
N VAL A 177 11.89 13.66 -4.03
CA VAL A 177 11.17 12.37 -4.05
C VAL A 177 12.10 11.24 -3.62
N VAL A 178 13.31 11.16 -4.16
CA VAL A 178 14.29 10.14 -3.79
C VAL A 178 14.67 10.24 -2.32
N ALA A 179 14.95 11.45 -1.81
CA ALA A 179 15.28 11.69 -0.41
C ALA A 179 14.10 11.34 0.54
N LEU A 180 12.86 11.62 0.15
CA LEU A 180 11.67 11.29 0.94
C LEU A 180 11.28 9.81 0.86
N LEU A 181 11.68 9.10 -0.19
CA LEU A 181 11.51 7.64 -0.25
C LEU A 181 12.35 6.94 0.84
N LEU A 182 13.50 7.49 1.21
CA LEU A 182 14.43 6.88 2.16
C LEU A 182 13.93 6.86 3.60
N PRO A 183 13.56 7.99 4.23
CA PRO A 183 13.02 7.99 5.59
C PRO A 183 11.75 7.15 5.72
N LEU A 184 10.88 7.20 4.70
CA LEU A 184 9.63 6.46 4.66
C LEU A 184 9.85 4.96 4.47
N CYS A 185 10.94 4.58 3.80
CA CYS A 185 11.30 3.20 3.49
C CYS A 185 12.58 2.72 4.21
N GLN A 186 13.15 3.49 5.15
CA GLN A 186 14.41 3.19 5.85
C GLN A 186 14.53 1.74 6.31
N TRP A 187 13.44 1.22 6.85
CA TRP A 187 13.39 -0.13 7.36
C TRP A 187 13.47 -1.15 6.22
N ALA A 188 12.71 -0.94 5.16
CA ALA A 188 12.57 -1.90 4.06
C ALA A 188 13.75 -1.88 3.09
N ILE A 189 14.41 -0.74 2.89
CA ILE A 189 15.49 -0.62 1.89
C ILE A 189 16.77 -1.32 2.37
N ALA A 190 17.09 -1.25 3.65
CA ALA A 190 18.30 -1.85 4.22
C ALA A 190 18.12 -3.30 4.69
N VAL A 191 16.91 -3.84 4.61
CA VAL A 191 16.58 -5.21 4.99
C VAL A 191 16.21 -6.00 3.75
N LEU A 192 16.73 -7.20 3.59
CA LEU A 192 16.32 -8.12 2.52
C LEU A 192 14.89 -8.60 2.83
N VAL A 193 13.95 -8.04 2.10
CA VAL A 193 12.53 -8.32 2.23
C VAL A 193 11.80 -8.06 0.91
N LYS A 194 10.82 -8.90 0.59
CA LYS A 194 10.02 -8.74 -0.64
C LYS A 194 9.31 -7.38 -0.72
N ASP A 195 8.91 -6.81 0.43
CA ASP A 195 8.15 -5.56 0.51
C ASP A 195 8.95 -4.34 0.05
N ALA A 196 10.30 -4.38 0.16
CA ALA A 196 11.17 -3.36 -0.42
C ALA A 196 11.12 -3.37 -1.95
N LEU A 197 11.26 -4.57 -2.55
CA LEU A 197 11.15 -4.76 -4.00
C LEU A 197 9.76 -4.37 -4.49
N TYR A 198 8.73 -4.81 -3.76
CA TYR A 198 7.33 -4.49 -4.04
C TYR A 198 7.08 -2.97 -4.06
N THR A 199 7.59 -2.24 -3.06
CA THR A 199 7.44 -0.79 -2.98
C THR A 199 8.14 -0.09 -4.15
N CYS A 200 9.32 -0.54 -4.57
CA CYS A 200 9.99 -0.01 -5.76
C CYS A 200 9.17 -0.24 -7.04
N CYS A 201 8.61 -1.44 -7.22
CA CYS A 201 7.72 -1.74 -8.35
C CYS A 201 6.46 -0.87 -8.32
N PHE A 202 5.92 -0.62 -7.12
CA PHE A 202 4.76 0.25 -6.93
C PHE A 202 5.05 1.70 -7.35
N VAL A 203 6.21 2.25 -6.98
CA VAL A 203 6.66 3.57 -7.42
C VAL A 203 6.80 3.61 -8.94
N ILE A 204 7.46 2.61 -9.55
CA ILE A 204 7.63 2.51 -11.00
C ILE A 204 6.26 2.50 -11.70
N MET A 205 5.33 1.68 -11.25
CA MET A 205 3.95 1.63 -11.79
C MET A 205 3.25 2.99 -11.66
N THR A 206 3.35 3.63 -10.48
CA THR A 206 2.71 4.94 -10.22
C THR A 206 3.30 6.03 -11.13
N VAL A 207 4.60 6.02 -11.39
CA VAL A 207 5.23 6.92 -12.38
C VAL A 207 4.65 6.68 -13.78
N GLY A 208 4.46 5.41 -14.16
CA GLY A 208 3.81 5.05 -15.43
C GLY A 208 2.40 5.66 -15.55
N LEU A 209 1.59 5.59 -14.49
CA LEU A 209 0.26 6.19 -14.44
C LEU A 209 0.30 7.73 -14.50
N CYS A 210 1.22 8.35 -13.76
CA CYS A 210 1.42 9.80 -13.81
C CYS A 210 1.80 10.27 -15.21
N SER A 211 2.67 9.51 -15.89
CA SER A 211 3.10 9.80 -17.26
C SER A 211 1.95 9.62 -18.28
N LEU A 212 1.16 8.55 -18.10
CA LEU A 212 0.03 8.19 -18.98
C LEU A 212 -1.06 9.27 -19.01
N TYR A 213 -1.19 10.06 -17.95
CA TYR A 213 -2.11 11.19 -17.92
C TYR A 213 -1.91 12.15 -19.08
N ARG A 214 -0.64 12.45 -19.42
CA ARG A 214 -0.28 13.40 -20.49
C ARG A 214 0.12 12.73 -21.77
N ARG A 215 0.86 11.64 -21.72
CA ARG A 215 1.52 11.00 -22.86
C ARG A 215 1.26 9.50 -22.82
N ASP A 216 0.63 9.00 -23.84
CA ASP A 216 0.47 7.57 -24.06
C ASP A 216 1.56 7.09 -25.03
N ASP A 217 2.76 6.87 -24.50
CA ASP A 217 3.95 6.47 -25.26
C ASP A 217 4.63 5.21 -24.69
N ALA A 218 5.68 4.75 -25.32
CA ALA A 218 6.40 3.56 -24.92
C ALA A 218 6.93 3.66 -23.49
N PHE A 219 7.45 4.84 -23.05
CA PHE A 219 7.93 5.02 -21.69
C PHE A 219 6.81 4.81 -20.66
N SER A 220 5.66 5.48 -20.86
CA SER A 220 4.52 5.38 -19.95
C SER A 220 4.02 3.95 -19.84
N ARG A 221 3.89 3.26 -20.98
CA ARG A 221 3.40 1.87 -21.03
C ARG A 221 4.40 0.88 -20.44
N THR A 222 5.67 0.96 -20.81
CA THR A 222 6.74 0.07 -20.28
C THR A 222 6.87 0.24 -18.77
N THR A 223 6.86 1.49 -18.29
CA THR A 223 6.96 1.80 -16.86
C THR A 223 5.73 1.26 -16.11
N LEU A 224 4.53 1.47 -16.64
CA LEU A 224 3.28 0.96 -16.05
C LEU A 224 3.29 -0.58 -15.98
N TYR A 225 3.42 -1.24 -17.12
CA TYR A 225 3.31 -2.71 -17.17
C TYR A 225 4.50 -3.41 -16.50
N GLY A 226 5.71 -2.85 -16.61
CA GLY A 226 6.88 -3.35 -15.90
C GLY A 226 6.73 -3.28 -14.40
N GLY A 227 6.24 -2.14 -13.87
CA GLY A 227 5.91 -2.00 -12.46
C GLY A 227 4.82 -2.96 -12.01
N MET A 228 3.71 -3.06 -12.77
CA MET A 228 2.62 -4.01 -12.49
C MET A 228 3.10 -5.47 -12.51
N ALA A 229 3.92 -5.86 -13.49
CA ALA A 229 4.48 -7.20 -13.59
C ALA A 229 5.35 -7.52 -12.37
N GLY A 230 6.23 -6.60 -11.96
CA GLY A 230 7.02 -6.76 -10.74
C GLY A 230 6.16 -6.93 -9.50
N LEU A 231 5.09 -6.15 -9.36
CA LEU A 231 4.15 -6.26 -8.24
C LEU A 231 3.49 -7.64 -8.16
N VAL A 232 2.91 -8.11 -9.27
CA VAL A 232 2.19 -9.40 -9.28
C VAL A 232 3.11 -10.60 -9.15
N LEU A 233 4.39 -10.47 -9.45
CA LEU A 233 5.38 -11.53 -9.19
C LEU A 233 5.78 -11.60 -7.71
N LEU A 234 5.73 -10.48 -6.99
CA LEU A 234 6.21 -10.40 -5.61
C LEU A 234 5.12 -10.69 -4.57
N ARG A 235 3.83 -10.47 -4.91
CA ARG A 235 2.72 -10.66 -3.96
C ARG A 235 1.42 -11.04 -4.66
N PRO A 236 0.67 -12.05 -4.14
CA PRO A 236 -0.61 -12.47 -4.74
C PRO A 236 -1.70 -11.39 -4.63
N ASP A 237 -1.73 -10.61 -3.55
CA ASP A 237 -2.66 -9.51 -3.33
C ASP A 237 -2.45 -8.35 -4.33
N ALA A 238 -1.28 -8.24 -4.96
CA ALA A 238 -1.03 -7.31 -6.06
C ALA A 238 -1.91 -7.55 -7.30
N LEU A 239 -2.49 -8.74 -7.46
CA LEU A 239 -3.47 -9.00 -8.52
C LEU A 239 -4.68 -8.07 -8.42
N LEU A 240 -5.13 -7.76 -7.19
CA LEU A 240 -6.20 -6.78 -6.98
C LEU A 240 -5.77 -5.39 -7.44
N ILE A 241 -4.55 -4.97 -7.09
CA ILE A 241 -4.01 -3.66 -7.52
C ILE A 241 -3.91 -3.61 -9.05
N ALA A 242 -3.38 -4.67 -9.67
CA ALA A 242 -3.25 -4.76 -11.13
C ALA A 242 -4.61 -4.74 -11.83
N ALA A 243 -5.61 -5.46 -11.30
CA ALA A 243 -6.96 -5.50 -11.86
C ALA A 243 -7.65 -4.14 -11.76
N VAL A 244 -7.67 -3.50 -10.59
CA VAL A 244 -8.28 -2.19 -10.36
C VAL A 244 -7.59 -1.11 -11.21
N THR A 245 -6.27 -1.10 -11.23
CA THR A 245 -5.48 -0.16 -12.04
C THR A 245 -5.72 -0.39 -13.53
N GLY A 246 -5.69 -1.65 -13.97
CA GLY A 246 -5.93 -2.05 -15.35
C GLY A 246 -7.31 -1.65 -15.84
N LEU A 247 -8.34 -1.87 -15.03
CA LEU A 247 -9.72 -1.44 -15.34
C LEU A 247 -9.81 0.08 -15.52
N GLY A 248 -9.15 0.85 -14.64
CA GLY A 248 -9.08 2.29 -14.75
C GLY A 248 -8.42 2.76 -16.05
N VAL A 249 -7.25 2.18 -16.38
CA VAL A 249 -6.51 2.48 -17.62
C VAL A 249 -7.33 2.11 -18.86
N LEU A 250 -7.98 0.94 -18.86
CA LEU A 250 -8.84 0.48 -19.95
C LEU A 250 -10.04 1.40 -20.15
N THR A 251 -10.66 1.87 -19.06
CA THR A 251 -11.78 2.83 -19.11
C THR A 251 -11.36 4.14 -19.77
N VAL A 252 -10.17 4.65 -19.42
CA VAL A 252 -9.63 5.88 -20.05
C VAL A 252 -9.27 5.64 -21.51
N ALA A 253 -8.66 4.51 -21.86
CA ALA A 253 -8.33 4.17 -23.26
C ALA A 253 -9.59 4.07 -24.13
N ARG A 254 -10.66 3.44 -23.61
CA ARG A 254 -11.96 3.37 -24.30
C ARG A 254 -12.56 4.75 -24.57
N ARG A 255 -12.54 5.64 -23.57
CA ARG A 255 -13.05 7.02 -23.74
C ARG A 255 -12.24 7.82 -24.76
N ARG A 256 -10.94 7.59 -24.84
CA ARG A 256 -10.07 8.22 -25.87
C ARG A 256 -10.15 7.56 -27.24
N ARG A 257 -10.81 6.41 -27.37
CA ARG A 257 -10.86 5.60 -28.60
C ARG A 257 -9.47 5.27 -29.17
N SER A 258 -8.44 5.19 -28.32
CA SER A 258 -7.07 4.96 -28.75
C SER A 258 -6.44 3.76 -28.03
N GLY A 259 -5.82 2.86 -28.81
CA GLY A 259 -4.98 1.79 -28.28
C GLY A 259 -5.65 0.76 -27.38
N VAL A 260 -6.97 0.66 -27.35
CA VAL A 260 -7.73 -0.26 -26.48
C VAL A 260 -7.23 -1.71 -26.56
N PRO A 261 -6.99 -2.30 -27.76
CA PRO A 261 -6.48 -3.68 -27.83
C PRO A 261 -5.11 -3.85 -27.19
N ALA A 262 -4.19 -2.90 -27.43
CA ALA A 262 -2.86 -2.96 -26.86
C ALA A 262 -2.86 -2.81 -25.34
N VAL A 263 -3.72 -1.93 -24.80
CA VAL A 263 -3.95 -1.78 -23.36
C VAL A 263 -4.55 -3.06 -22.78
N ALA A 264 -5.57 -3.61 -23.39
CA ALA A 264 -6.20 -4.85 -22.94
C ALA A 264 -5.20 -6.01 -22.94
N LEU A 265 -4.39 -6.15 -24.00
CA LEU A 265 -3.35 -7.18 -24.09
C LEU A 265 -2.30 -7.02 -22.99
N GLY A 266 -1.83 -5.80 -22.75
CA GLY A 266 -0.85 -5.53 -21.68
C GLY A 266 -1.38 -5.89 -20.30
N ILE A 267 -2.62 -5.49 -19.98
CA ILE A 267 -3.27 -5.83 -18.71
C ILE A 267 -3.49 -7.34 -18.58
N SER A 268 -4.01 -7.98 -19.62
CA SER A 268 -4.24 -9.43 -19.64
C SER A 268 -2.94 -10.20 -19.45
N GLY A 269 -1.84 -9.75 -20.09
CA GLY A 269 -0.52 -10.33 -19.91
C GLY A 269 0.00 -10.24 -18.47
N VAL A 270 -0.18 -9.09 -17.82
CA VAL A 270 0.20 -8.90 -16.40
C VAL A 270 -0.65 -9.80 -15.48
N LEU A 271 -1.96 -9.84 -15.68
CA LEU A 271 -2.86 -10.67 -14.86
C LEU A 271 -2.55 -12.17 -15.07
N PHE A 272 -2.31 -12.59 -16.30
CA PHE A 272 -1.89 -13.96 -16.61
C PHE A 272 -0.56 -14.29 -15.93
N LEU A 273 0.43 -13.38 -15.97
CA LEU A 273 1.70 -13.56 -15.28
C LEU A 273 1.52 -13.76 -13.77
N GLY A 274 0.63 -12.98 -13.15
CA GLY A 274 0.30 -13.14 -11.73
C GLY A 274 -0.37 -14.48 -11.43
N VAL A 275 -1.33 -14.91 -12.25
CA VAL A 275 -1.94 -16.25 -12.11
C VAL A 275 -0.90 -17.35 -12.33
N ALA A 276 -0.03 -17.20 -13.31
CA ALA A 276 1.04 -18.18 -13.56
C ALA A 276 1.98 -18.26 -12.34
N ALA A 277 2.37 -17.14 -11.74
CA ALA A 277 3.26 -17.10 -10.58
C ALA A 277 2.64 -17.68 -9.30
N HIS A 278 1.35 -17.48 -9.07
CA HIS A 278 0.70 -17.82 -7.79
C HIS A 278 -0.20 -19.06 -7.85
N VAL A 279 -0.52 -19.56 -9.03
CA VAL A 279 -1.34 -20.77 -9.21
C VAL A 279 -0.58 -21.84 -9.97
N LEU A 280 -0.12 -21.53 -11.21
CA LEU A 280 0.49 -22.54 -12.06
C LEU A 280 1.88 -22.98 -11.57
N LEU A 281 2.70 -22.04 -11.11
CA LEU A 281 4.04 -22.33 -10.61
C LEU A 281 4.03 -23.18 -9.33
N PRO A 282 3.22 -22.89 -8.30
CA PRO A 282 3.05 -23.77 -7.15
C PRO A 282 2.61 -25.20 -7.54
N LEU A 283 1.63 -25.31 -8.43
CA LEU A 283 1.16 -26.62 -8.92
C LEU A 283 2.27 -27.39 -9.65
N ALA A 284 3.02 -26.70 -10.53
CA ALA A 284 4.11 -27.32 -11.29
C ALA A 284 5.27 -27.80 -10.41
N LEU A 285 5.52 -27.13 -9.28
CA LEU A 285 6.58 -27.49 -8.33
C LEU A 285 6.11 -28.41 -7.21
N GLY A 286 4.83 -28.78 -7.17
CA GLY A 286 4.27 -29.62 -6.11
C GLY A 286 4.34 -28.94 -4.73
N ALA A 287 4.24 -27.59 -4.69
CA ALA A 287 4.34 -26.85 -3.45
C ALA A 287 3.15 -27.15 -2.54
N ARG A 288 3.42 -27.28 -1.23
CA ARG A 288 2.36 -27.45 -0.23
C ARG A 288 1.62 -26.12 -0.02
N ASP A 289 0.28 -26.17 0.06
CA ASP A 289 -0.54 -24.99 0.35
C ASP A 289 -0.63 -24.71 1.85
N ASP A 290 0.47 -24.22 2.41
CA ASP A 290 0.55 -23.82 3.82
C ASP A 290 0.01 -22.36 4.03
N ALA A 291 -0.33 -21.63 2.96
CA ALA A 291 -0.85 -20.26 3.05
C ALA A 291 -2.36 -20.20 3.33
N CYS A 292 -3.08 -21.33 3.29
CA CYS A 292 -4.53 -21.36 3.50
C CYS A 292 -4.91 -20.72 4.83
N GLY A 293 -4.27 -21.10 5.94
CA GLY A 293 -4.52 -20.53 7.25
C GLY A 293 -4.26 -19.02 7.34
N THR A 294 -3.24 -18.52 6.64
CA THR A 294 -2.96 -17.07 6.60
C THR A 294 -4.01 -16.31 5.79
N ARG A 295 -4.52 -16.88 4.71
CA ARG A 295 -5.62 -16.28 3.92
C ARG A 295 -6.93 -16.19 4.69
N LEU A 296 -7.15 -17.14 5.60
CA LEU A 296 -8.33 -17.20 6.47
C LEU A 296 -8.17 -16.40 7.76
N ALA A 297 -7.01 -15.82 8.04
CA ALA A 297 -6.72 -15.18 9.31
C ALA A 297 -7.75 -14.10 9.67
N MET A 298 -8.04 -13.18 8.78
CA MET A 298 -9.02 -12.12 9.04
C MET A 298 -10.45 -12.66 9.25
N PRO A 299 -11.02 -13.49 8.36
CA PRO A 299 -12.32 -14.11 8.59
C PRO A 299 -12.39 -14.90 9.90
N ALA A 300 -11.37 -15.70 10.22
CA ALA A 300 -11.32 -16.47 11.46
C ALA A 300 -11.20 -15.57 12.69
N GLU A 301 -10.42 -14.50 12.63
CA GLU A 301 -10.30 -13.52 13.70
C GLU A 301 -11.62 -12.79 13.96
N MET A 302 -12.37 -12.46 12.92
CA MET A 302 -13.71 -11.87 13.07
C MET A 302 -14.65 -12.81 13.84
N LEU A 303 -14.59 -14.13 13.59
CA LEU A 303 -15.35 -15.12 14.38
C LEU A 303 -14.86 -15.21 15.83
N CYS A 304 -13.53 -15.11 16.06
CA CYS A 304 -12.98 -15.08 17.42
C CYS A 304 -13.47 -13.86 18.21
N GLU A 305 -13.52 -12.68 17.60
CA GLU A 305 -14.05 -11.47 18.24
C GLU A 305 -15.51 -11.62 18.64
N VAL A 306 -16.32 -12.27 17.81
CA VAL A 306 -17.73 -12.58 18.16
C VAL A 306 -17.79 -13.46 19.41
N VAL A 307 -16.96 -14.52 19.51
CA VAL A 307 -16.92 -15.40 20.70
C VAL A 307 -16.48 -14.65 21.96
N VAL A 308 -15.52 -13.75 21.84
CA VAL A 308 -14.94 -13.04 23.00
C VAL A 308 -15.86 -11.93 23.53
N HIS A 309 -16.46 -11.16 22.61
CA HIS A 309 -17.08 -9.88 22.93
C HIS A 309 -18.59 -9.84 22.77
N ASP A 310 -19.21 -10.83 22.10
CA ASP A 310 -20.66 -10.86 21.96
C ASP A 310 -21.29 -11.66 23.12
N ALA A 311 -21.90 -10.94 24.03
CA ALA A 311 -22.57 -11.54 25.21
C ALA A 311 -23.85 -12.31 24.84
N ASP A 312 -24.49 -11.90 23.72
CA ASP A 312 -25.76 -12.46 23.26
C ASP A 312 -25.59 -13.63 22.30
N LEU A 313 -24.33 -14.03 22.03
CA LEU A 313 -24.00 -15.14 21.12
C LEU A 313 -24.62 -16.47 21.66
N PRO A 314 -25.52 -17.12 20.90
CA PRO A 314 -26.14 -18.37 21.30
C PRO A 314 -25.07 -19.45 21.60
N PRO A 315 -25.29 -20.27 22.66
CA PRO A 315 -24.32 -21.32 23.04
C PRO A 315 -23.98 -22.30 21.90
N GLN A 316 -24.96 -22.62 21.06
CA GLN A 316 -24.76 -23.51 19.91
C GLN A 316 -23.86 -22.90 18.85
N GLU A 317 -24.01 -21.62 18.57
CA GLU A 317 -23.15 -20.89 17.60
C GLU A 317 -21.74 -20.73 18.15
N ARG A 318 -21.61 -20.41 19.45
CA ARG A 318 -20.33 -20.36 20.16
C ARG A 318 -19.58 -21.69 20.05
N GLU A 319 -20.27 -22.80 20.32
CA GLU A 319 -19.69 -24.13 20.20
C GLU A 319 -19.27 -24.46 18.76
N ARG A 320 -20.06 -24.08 17.75
CA ARG A 320 -19.72 -24.29 16.33
C ARG A 320 -18.42 -23.53 15.96
N ILE A 321 -18.31 -22.26 16.37
CA ILE A 321 -17.09 -21.46 16.11
C ILE A 321 -15.90 -22.11 16.82
N CYS A 322 -16.03 -22.43 18.11
CA CYS A 322 -14.93 -23.00 18.89
C CYS A 322 -14.49 -24.37 18.40
N ARG A 323 -15.40 -25.20 17.87
CA ARG A 323 -15.05 -26.50 17.27
C ARG A 323 -14.27 -26.33 15.96
N LEU A 324 -14.58 -25.29 15.19
CA LEU A 324 -13.92 -25.03 13.91
C LEU A 324 -12.58 -24.33 14.08
N ILE A 325 -12.52 -23.31 14.94
CA ILE A 325 -11.36 -22.41 15.05
C ILE A 325 -10.40 -22.89 16.15
N MET A 326 -10.80 -22.86 17.41
CA MET A 326 -10.05 -23.35 18.58
C MET A 326 -10.94 -23.35 19.83
N PRO A 327 -10.63 -24.17 20.85
CA PRO A 327 -11.38 -24.21 22.10
C PRO A 327 -11.46 -22.83 22.77
N GLU A 328 -12.62 -22.47 23.32
CA GLU A 328 -12.86 -21.14 23.92
C GLU A 328 -11.83 -20.73 24.99
N PRO A 329 -11.38 -21.59 25.93
CA PRO A 329 -10.36 -21.22 26.90
C PRO A 329 -9.02 -20.83 26.25
N VAL A 330 -8.64 -21.53 25.17
CA VAL A 330 -7.43 -21.25 24.41
C VAL A 330 -7.59 -19.91 23.67
N LEU A 331 -8.74 -19.72 23.03
CA LEU A 331 -9.06 -18.50 22.28
C LEU A 331 -9.00 -17.27 23.19
N ARG A 332 -9.64 -17.30 24.37
CA ARG A 332 -9.61 -16.19 25.33
C ARG A 332 -8.20 -15.92 25.84
N ARG A 333 -7.45 -16.96 26.19
CA ARG A 333 -6.05 -16.80 26.60
C ARG A 333 -5.21 -16.09 25.54
N HIS A 334 -5.31 -16.48 24.26
CA HIS A 334 -4.60 -15.83 23.17
C HIS A 334 -5.05 -14.39 22.95
N HIS A 335 -6.34 -14.15 23.02
CA HIS A 335 -6.90 -12.81 22.92
C HIS A 335 -6.34 -11.88 24.00
N ASP A 336 -6.29 -12.33 25.25
CA ASP A 336 -5.88 -11.54 26.41
C ASP A 336 -4.35 -11.38 26.49
N SER A 337 -3.58 -12.37 26.02
CA SER A 337 -2.10 -12.33 26.07
C SER A 337 -1.48 -11.42 25.03
N ALA A 338 -2.19 -11.10 23.95
CA ALA A 338 -1.62 -10.34 22.83
C ALA A 338 -2.62 -9.31 22.27
N PRO A 339 -3.16 -8.39 23.10
CA PRO A 339 -4.19 -7.44 22.68
C PRO A 339 -3.70 -6.44 21.62
N GLU A 340 -2.38 -6.20 21.59
CA GLU A 340 -1.76 -5.25 20.65
C GLU A 340 -1.43 -5.87 19.29
N TRP A 341 -1.44 -7.21 19.19
CA TRP A 341 -1.02 -7.96 17.99
C TRP A 341 -2.21 -8.50 17.19
N ILE A 342 -3.20 -7.64 16.96
CA ILE A 342 -4.35 -7.97 16.15
C ILE A 342 -3.88 -8.50 14.78
N GLY A 343 -4.43 -9.65 14.36
CA GLY A 343 -4.02 -10.36 13.15
C GLY A 343 -2.84 -11.31 13.32
N GLU A 344 -1.90 -11.05 14.25
CA GLU A 344 -0.78 -11.96 14.53
C GLU A 344 -1.01 -12.87 15.73
N ARG A 345 -1.87 -12.49 16.67
CA ARG A 345 -2.11 -13.21 17.92
C ARG A 345 -2.58 -14.65 17.73
N TYR A 346 -3.26 -14.94 16.64
CA TYR A 346 -3.71 -16.28 16.28
C TYR A 346 -2.85 -16.95 15.20
N LEU A 347 -1.87 -16.25 14.65
CA LEU A 347 -0.96 -16.79 13.64
C LEU A 347 0.39 -17.21 14.22
N TRP A 348 1.06 -16.30 14.94
CA TRP A 348 2.46 -16.48 15.35
C TRP A 348 2.74 -16.07 16.80
N ARG A 349 1.83 -15.34 17.45
CA ARG A 349 2.04 -14.77 18.78
C ARG A 349 1.13 -15.40 19.82
N GLY A 350 1.49 -15.25 21.09
CA GLY A 350 0.65 -15.70 22.21
C GLY A 350 0.62 -17.20 22.44
N PHE A 351 1.49 -17.99 21.79
CA PHE A 351 1.59 -19.44 21.98
C PHE A 351 2.64 -19.77 23.03
N ASP A 352 2.27 -20.64 23.99
CA ASP A 352 3.15 -20.99 25.12
C ASP A 352 4.31 -21.91 24.71
N SER A 353 4.15 -22.63 23.61
CA SER A 353 5.16 -23.58 23.11
C SER A 353 5.03 -23.83 21.61
N ALA A 354 6.05 -24.45 21.01
CA ALA A 354 6.00 -24.90 19.63
C ALA A 354 4.90 -25.95 19.38
N ALA A 355 4.53 -26.74 20.38
CA ALA A 355 3.43 -27.69 20.30
C ALA A 355 2.08 -26.97 20.26
N ASP A 356 1.90 -25.98 21.12
CA ASP A 356 0.71 -25.10 21.19
C ASP A 356 0.53 -24.36 19.86
N LEU A 357 1.61 -23.76 19.32
CA LEU A 357 1.61 -23.13 18.01
C LEU A 357 1.15 -24.08 16.90
N ARG A 358 1.68 -25.30 16.85
CA ARG A 358 1.30 -26.27 15.81
C ARG A 358 -0.14 -26.72 15.91
N GLN A 359 -0.68 -26.80 17.15
CA GLN A 359 -2.02 -27.30 17.41
C GLN A 359 -3.09 -26.23 17.19
N HIS A 360 -2.82 -24.97 17.50
CA HIS A 360 -3.85 -23.93 17.58
C HIS A 360 -3.65 -22.75 16.64
N SER A 361 -2.44 -22.56 16.05
CA SER A 361 -2.23 -21.49 15.08
C SER A 361 -3.11 -21.68 13.83
N PHE A 362 -3.72 -20.61 13.36
CA PHE A 362 -4.50 -20.60 12.12
C PHE A 362 -3.72 -21.12 10.92
N VAL A 363 -2.40 -20.88 10.88
CA VAL A 363 -1.53 -21.35 9.79
C VAL A 363 -1.61 -22.87 9.62
N PHE A 364 -1.65 -23.60 10.73
CA PHE A 364 -1.64 -25.07 10.70
C PHE A 364 -3.03 -25.68 10.89
N HIS A 365 -3.82 -25.08 11.77
CA HIS A 365 -5.13 -25.64 12.16
C HIS A 365 -6.22 -25.44 11.09
N LEU A 366 -6.21 -24.31 10.37
CA LEU A 366 -7.21 -24.01 9.36
C LEU A 366 -6.81 -24.47 7.94
N ALA A 367 -5.67 -25.09 7.78
CA ALA A 367 -5.23 -25.61 6.49
C ALA A 367 -6.26 -26.59 5.90
N GLY A 368 -6.74 -26.30 4.69
CA GLY A 368 -7.75 -27.09 3.99
C GLY A 368 -9.20 -26.93 4.47
N ARG A 369 -9.48 -26.03 5.42
CA ARG A 369 -10.82 -25.78 5.98
C ARG A 369 -11.48 -24.49 5.48
N ASP A 370 -11.02 -23.93 4.40
CA ASP A 370 -11.46 -22.65 3.83
C ASP A 370 -12.97 -22.59 3.61
N ARG A 371 -13.54 -23.65 3.04
CA ARG A 371 -14.99 -23.69 2.78
C ARG A 371 -15.82 -23.64 4.05
N GLU A 372 -15.38 -24.37 5.08
CA GLU A 372 -16.08 -24.41 6.37
C GLU A 372 -16.02 -23.04 7.08
N VAL A 373 -14.83 -22.43 7.14
CA VAL A 373 -14.64 -21.11 7.76
C VAL A 373 -15.42 -20.04 7.02
N LEU A 374 -15.32 -19.97 5.68
CA LEU A 374 -16.04 -18.96 4.90
C LEU A 374 -17.56 -19.15 4.94
N ALA A 375 -18.06 -20.40 4.96
CA ALA A 375 -19.48 -20.67 5.12
C ALA A 375 -19.99 -20.20 6.49
N LEU A 376 -19.24 -20.48 7.56
CA LEU A 376 -19.60 -20.04 8.90
C LEU A 376 -19.55 -18.51 9.03
N CYS A 377 -18.56 -17.86 8.42
CA CYS A 377 -18.50 -16.40 8.33
C CYS A 377 -19.72 -15.82 7.61
N ALA A 378 -20.09 -16.37 6.46
CA ALA A 378 -21.24 -15.89 5.67
C ALA A 378 -22.56 -16.02 6.44
N GLU A 379 -22.68 -17.06 7.29
CA GLU A 379 -23.85 -17.30 8.10
C GLU A 379 -23.93 -16.37 9.32
N LEU A 380 -22.83 -16.24 10.09
CA LEU A 380 -22.85 -15.60 11.41
C LEU A 380 -22.46 -14.12 11.40
N LEU A 381 -21.44 -13.71 10.59
CA LEU A 381 -20.94 -12.34 10.67
C LEU A 381 -21.97 -11.25 10.38
N PRO A 382 -22.98 -11.42 9.49
CA PRO A 382 -24.00 -10.40 9.28
C PRO A 382 -24.84 -10.13 10.54
N ALA A 383 -25.16 -11.16 11.32
CA ALA A 383 -25.94 -11.02 12.57
C ALA A 383 -25.13 -10.35 13.69
N HIS A 384 -23.80 -10.54 13.71
CA HIS A 384 -22.88 -10.06 14.73
C HIS A 384 -21.92 -8.97 14.22
N ALA A 385 -22.33 -8.20 13.21
CA ALA A 385 -21.46 -7.27 12.48
C ALA A 385 -20.77 -6.23 13.40
N GLY A 386 -21.46 -5.75 14.45
CA GLY A 386 -20.91 -4.77 15.39
C GLY A 386 -19.64 -5.26 16.10
N THR A 387 -19.60 -6.54 16.45
CA THR A 387 -18.44 -7.18 17.10
C THR A 387 -17.46 -7.71 16.07
N ALA A 388 -17.94 -8.35 15.03
CA ALA A 388 -17.14 -8.96 13.98
C ALA A 388 -16.23 -7.96 13.23
N LEU A 389 -16.64 -6.70 13.11
CA LEU A 389 -15.84 -5.67 12.40
C LEU A 389 -14.69 -5.09 13.25
N ARG A 390 -14.59 -5.42 14.54
CA ARG A 390 -13.52 -4.89 15.42
C ARG A 390 -12.11 -5.12 14.87
N PRO A 391 -11.72 -6.31 14.36
CA PRO A 391 -10.39 -6.52 13.80
C PRO A 391 -10.14 -5.62 12.61
N LEU A 392 -11.10 -5.45 11.70
CA LEU A 392 -10.96 -4.56 10.55
C LEU A 392 -10.74 -3.12 10.98
N ILE A 393 -11.50 -2.64 11.98
CA ILE A 393 -11.33 -1.29 12.53
C ILE A 393 -9.95 -1.16 13.15
N ALA A 394 -9.49 -2.15 13.88
CA ALA A 394 -8.17 -2.14 14.50
C ALA A 394 -7.05 -2.15 13.46
N HIS A 395 -7.18 -2.92 12.38
CA HIS A 395 -6.23 -2.91 11.26
C HIS A 395 -6.08 -1.54 10.58
N THR A 396 -7.12 -0.69 10.64
CA THR A 396 -7.01 0.68 10.12
C THR A 396 -6.14 1.61 10.97
N ARG A 397 -5.69 1.21 12.16
CA ARG A 397 -4.91 2.08 13.08
C ARG A 397 -3.68 2.68 12.39
N LEU A 398 -2.94 1.93 11.59
CA LEU A 398 -1.81 2.44 10.82
C LEU A 398 -2.17 3.58 9.86
N LEU A 399 -3.41 3.60 9.37
CA LEU A 399 -3.89 4.56 8.38
C LEU A 399 -4.59 5.77 9.00
N ARG A 400 -4.96 5.69 10.27
CA ARG A 400 -5.77 6.72 10.96
C ARG A 400 -5.07 7.40 12.14
N ASP A 401 -4.11 6.72 12.76
CA ASP A 401 -3.35 7.26 13.89
C ASP A 401 -2.19 8.13 13.36
N PRO A 402 -2.22 9.46 13.60
CA PRO A 402 -1.24 10.40 13.05
C PRO A 402 0.18 10.22 13.62
N SER A 403 0.37 9.41 14.66
CA SER A 403 1.70 9.02 15.12
C SER A 403 2.42 8.12 14.10
N TYR A 404 1.68 7.53 13.17
CA TYR A 404 2.24 6.68 12.11
C TYR A 404 2.40 7.43 10.79
N THR A 405 3.54 7.27 10.14
CA THR A 405 3.82 7.84 8.81
C THR A 405 2.79 7.48 7.74
N PRO A 406 2.21 6.25 7.69
CA PRO A 406 1.15 5.93 6.74
C PRO A 406 -0.10 6.78 6.87
N ALA A 407 -0.49 7.15 8.09
CA ALA A 407 -1.64 8.04 8.31
C ALA A 407 -1.38 9.45 7.76
N LEU A 408 -0.17 9.97 7.97
CA LEU A 408 0.25 11.25 7.38
C LEU A 408 0.27 11.18 5.85
N ALA A 409 0.84 10.09 5.28
CA ALA A 409 0.86 9.87 3.85
C ALA A 409 -0.57 9.80 3.26
N LEU A 410 -1.48 9.07 3.91
CA LEU A 410 -2.88 9.01 3.53
C LEU A 410 -3.54 10.41 3.58
N GLY A 411 -3.27 11.19 4.62
CA GLY A 411 -3.75 12.57 4.73
C GLY A 411 -3.30 13.44 3.55
N VAL A 412 -2.03 13.35 3.17
CA VAL A 412 -1.47 14.02 1.98
C VAL A 412 -2.19 13.56 0.71
N LEU A 413 -2.40 12.27 0.53
CA LEU A 413 -3.04 11.70 -0.65
C LEU A 413 -4.52 12.10 -0.77
N LEU A 414 -5.26 12.07 0.32
CA LEU A 414 -6.65 12.52 0.37
C LEU A 414 -6.76 14.02 0.07
N PHE A 415 -5.84 14.81 0.61
CA PHE A 415 -5.74 16.22 0.28
C PHE A 415 -5.53 16.46 -1.21
N LEU A 416 -4.54 15.78 -1.82
CA LEU A 416 -4.25 15.90 -3.24
C LEU A 416 -5.43 15.48 -4.10
N ALA A 417 -6.07 14.37 -3.78
CA ALA A 417 -7.28 13.91 -4.47
C ALA A 417 -8.41 14.94 -4.35
N GLY A 418 -8.65 15.49 -3.16
CA GLY A 418 -9.62 16.54 -2.93
C GLY A 418 -9.31 17.81 -3.73
N LEU A 419 -8.03 18.19 -3.80
CA LEU A 419 -7.58 19.34 -4.58
C LEU A 419 -7.85 19.14 -6.09
N LEU A 420 -7.56 17.94 -6.62
CA LEU A 420 -7.84 17.59 -8.02
C LEU A 420 -9.35 17.60 -8.31
N LEU A 421 -10.18 17.12 -7.38
CA LEU A 421 -11.64 17.16 -7.48
C LEU A 421 -12.18 18.60 -7.49
N LEU A 422 -11.68 19.46 -6.61
CA LEU A 422 -12.07 20.86 -6.55
C LEU A 422 -11.73 21.62 -7.83
N ARG A 423 -10.65 21.22 -8.51
CA ARG A 423 -10.27 21.78 -9.82
C ARG A 423 -11.09 21.22 -10.96
N ARG A 424 -12.01 20.27 -10.72
CA ARG A 424 -12.82 19.61 -11.75
C ARG A 424 -11.98 18.97 -12.85
N LEU A 425 -10.83 18.42 -12.47
CA LEU A 425 -9.96 17.75 -13.41
C LEU A 425 -10.64 16.49 -13.98
N PRO A 426 -10.31 16.09 -15.20
CA PRO A 426 -10.88 14.91 -15.81
C PRO A 426 -10.55 13.64 -15.02
N LEU A 427 -11.43 12.63 -15.07
CA LEU A 427 -11.30 11.38 -14.31
C LEU A 427 -9.92 10.71 -14.50
N ARG A 428 -9.29 10.87 -15.68
CA ARG A 428 -7.94 10.36 -15.96
C ARG A 428 -6.86 10.92 -15.01
N ALA A 429 -7.06 12.12 -14.43
CA ALA A 429 -6.13 12.70 -13.47
C ALA A 429 -6.08 11.90 -12.16
N PHE A 430 -7.08 11.07 -11.89
CA PHE A 430 -7.18 10.23 -10.71
C PHE A 430 -6.61 8.82 -10.91
N LEU A 431 -6.18 8.46 -12.11
CA LEU A 431 -5.59 7.15 -12.37
C LEU A 431 -4.45 6.78 -11.40
N PRO A 432 -3.50 7.70 -11.08
CA PRO A 432 -2.41 7.37 -10.15
C PRO A 432 -2.86 7.07 -8.70
N PHE A 433 -4.11 7.39 -8.34
CA PHE A 433 -4.66 7.11 -7.01
C PHE A 433 -5.35 5.74 -6.91
N LEU A 434 -5.70 5.11 -8.04
CA LEU A 434 -6.39 3.82 -8.03
C LEU A 434 -5.58 2.70 -7.35
N PRO A 435 -4.28 2.52 -7.63
CA PRO A 435 -3.50 1.49 -6.94
C PRO A 435 -3.40 1.74 -5.43
N LEU A 436 -3.46 3.00 -5.01
CA LEU A 436 -3.44 3.35 -3.59
C LEU A 436 -4.74 2.96 -2.89
N LEU A 437 -5.90 3.19 -3.54
CA LEU A 437 -7.19 2.74 -3.02
C LEU A 437 -7.20 1.22 -2.87
N ALA A 438 -6.71 0.48 -3.86
CA ALA A 438 -6.59 -0.97 -3.77
C ALA A 438 -5.62 -1.39 -2.65
N ASN A 439 -4.51 -0.69 -2.46
CA ASN A 439 -3.57 -0.96 -1.36
C ASN A 439 -4.21 -0.68 0.02
N ILE A 440 -5.02 0.37 0.17
CA ILE A 440 -5.77 0.62 1.40
C ILE A 440 -6.70 -0.55 1.73
N VAL A 441 -7.43 -1.05 0.73
CA VAL A 441 -8.29 -2.24 0.90
C VAL A 441 -7.47 -3.46 1.33
N ILE A 442 -6.29 -3.67 0.72
CA ILE A 442 -5.39 -4.75 1.09
C ILE A 442 -4.92 -4.61 2.55
N VAL A 443 -4.45 -3.42 2.94
CA VAL A 443 -3.98 -3.16 4.32
C VAL A 443 -5.11 -3.37 5.34
N THR A 444 -6.34 -3.01 4.99
CA THR A 444 -7.48 -3.07 5.92
C THR A 444 -8.11 -4.45 6.00
N CYS A 445 -8.30 -5.12 4.85
CA CYS A 445 -9.16 -6.29 4.74
C CYS A 445 -8.42 -7.59 4.43
N VAL A 446 -7.21 -7.52 3.88
CA VAL A 446 -6.49 -8.68 3.34
C VAL A 446 -5.21 -8.95 4.12
N ALA A 447 -4.53 -7.90 4.60
CA ALA A 447 -3.30 -8.06 5.37
C ALA A 447 -3.58 -8.88 6.64
N THR A 448 -2.77 -9.90 6.84
CA THR A 448 -2.90 -10.80 8.00
C THR A 448 -2.34 -10.21 9.27
N THR A 449 -1.59 -9.13 9.17
CA THR A 449 -0.86 -8.54 10.28
C THR A 449 -0.90 -7.02 10.21
N TYR A 450 -0.88 -6.40 11.38
CA TYR A 450 -0.81 -4.98 11.60
C TYR A 450 0.63 -4.47 11.45
N GLU A 451 1.19 -4.57 10.24
CA GLU A 451 2.57 -4.19 10.04
C GLU A 451 2.74 -3.00 9.10
N TYR A 452 3.62 -2.09 9.48
CA TYR A 452 4.02 -0.91 8.72
C TYR A 452 4.43 -1.22 7.27
N ARG A 453 5.04 -2.40 7.02
CA ARG A 453 5.52 -2.80 5.68
C ARG A 453 4.42 -2.86 4.62
N TYR A 454 3.17 -3.17 5.00
CA TYR A 454 2.05 -3.22 4.06
C TYR A 454 1.60 -1.82 3.60
N ALA A 455 1.88 -0.79 4.40
CA ALA A 455 1.57 0.59 4.09
C ALA A 455 2.72 1.37 3.42
N LEU A 456 3.90 0.75 3.24
CA LEU A 456 5.04 1.38 2.57
C LEU A 456 4.70 1.97 1.19
N PRO A 457 3.88 1.30 0.34
CA PRO A 457 3.48 1.88 -0.96
C PRO A 457 2.78 3.24 -0.83
N LEU A 458 1.94 3.43 0.21
CA LEU A 458 1.29 4.72 0.49
C LEU A 458 2.33 5.81 0.81
N CYS A 459 3.28 5.46 1.68
CA CYS A 459 4.35 6.37 2.09
C CYS A 459 5.23 6.78 0.91
N ALA A 460 5.59 5.80 0.06
CA ALA A 460 6.43 6.04 -1.11
C ALA A 460 5.72 6.83 -2.22
N ALA A 461 4.42 6.64 -2.40
CA ALA A 461 3.64 7.34 -3.42
C ALA A 461 3.32 8.80 -3.05
N ALA A 462 3.22 9.14 -1.77
CA ALA A 462 2.81 10.48 -1.35
C ALA A 462 3.69 11.62 -1.91
N PRO A 463 5.04 11.58 -1.81
CA PRO A 463 5.89 12.63 -2.39
C PRO A 463 5.84 12.65 -3.92
N LEU A 464 5.72 11.49 -4.56
CA LEU A 464 5.57 11.40 -6.01
C LEU A 464 4.28 12.05 -6.49
N LEU A 465 3.16 11.78 -5.83
CA LEU A 465 1.86 12.35 -6.19
C LEU A 465 1.74 13.82 -5.84
N LEU A 466 2.51 14.32 -4.89
CA LEU A 466 2.66 15.76 -4.67
C LEU A 466 3.29 16.45 -5.89
N CYS A 467 4.38 15.88 -6.40
CA CYS A 467 5.01 16.36 -7.64
C CYS A 467 4.06 16.24 -8.85
N TYR A 468 3.30 15.15 -8.93
CA TYR A 468 2.28 14.94 -9.96
C TYR A 468 1.19 16.00 -9.91
N ALA A 469 0.63 16.28 -8.74
CA ALA A 469 -0.35 17.34 -8.57
C ALA A 469 0.21 18.69 -9.02
N GLY A 470 1.43 19.03 -8.64
CA GLY A 470 2.13 20.21 -9.13
C GLY A 470 2.20 20.26 -10.66
N ALA A 471 2.62 19.17 -11.28
CA ALA A 471 2.71 19.08 -12.75
C ALA A 471 1.35 19.23 -13.44
N VAL A 472 0.29 18.59 -12.91
CA VAL A 472 -1.06 18.64 -13.47
C VAL A 472 -1.68 20.05 -13.34
N PHE A 473 -1.43 20.75 -12.24
CA PHE A 473 -1.91 22.12 -12.05
C PHE A 473 -1.24 23.16 -12.95
N MET A 474 -0.07 22.84 -13.47
CA MET A 474 0.75 23.78 -14.25
C MET A 474 0.30 24.00 -15.68
N THR A 475 -0.46 23.10 -16.25
CA THR A 475 -0.90 23.20 -17.65
C THR A 475 -2.38 23.49 -17.74
N PRO A 476 -2.77 24.64 -18.32
CA PRO A 476 -4.10 24.75 -18.91
C PRO A 476 -4.22 23.61 -19.93
N GLU A 477 -5.36 22.92 -19.98
CA GLU A 477 -5.63 21.93 -21.00
C GLU A 477 -5.45 22.57 -22.37
N ALA A 478 -4.34 22.26 -23.04
CA ALA A 478 -4.16 22.57 -24.44
C ALA A 478 -5.08 21.62 -25.23
N GLY A 479 -6.36 21.91 -25.29
CA GLY A 479 -7.28 21.01 -25.98
C GLY A 479 -8.70 21.48 -26.15
N GLU A 480 -9.24 22.37 -25.33
CA GLU A 480 -10.64 22.82 -25.52
C GLU A 480 -10.76 24.10 -26.38
N GLY A 481 -9.67 24.81 -26.63
CA GLY A 481 -9.69 26.05 -27.42
C GLY A 481 -9.61 25.86 -28.94
N GLN A 482 -9.18 24.69 -29.45
CA GLN A 482 -8.99 24.50 -30.91
C GLN A 482 -10.21 23.97 -31.66
N ASN A 483 -11.26 23.48 -30.96
CA ASN A 483 -12.47 23.01 -31.62
C ASN A 483 -13.65 24.04 -31.67
N ARG A 484 -13.48 25.25 -31.09
CA ARG A 484 -14.50 26.30 -31.20
C ARG A 484 -14.33 27.24 -32.40
N GLY A 485 -13.30 27.02 -33.23
CA GLY A 485 -13.02 27.86 -34.41
C GLY A 485 -13.23 27.20 -35.78
N ARG A 486 -13.82 26.00 -35.86
CA ARG A 486 -14.16 25.32 -37.10
C ARG A 486 -15.62 24.83 -37.03
N GLY A 487 -16.51 25.73 -37.00
CA GLY A 487 -17.95 25.56 -37.24
C GLY A 487 -18.44 26.69 -38.08
#